data_b008982c727e2e8360b2036f286c791c
#
_entry.id   b008982c727e2e8360b2036f286c791c
#
_cell.length_a   1.000
_cell.length_b   1.000
_cell.length_c   1.000
_cell.angle_alpha   90.00
_cell.angle_beta   90.00
_cell.angle_gamma   90.00
#
_symmetry.space_group_name_H-M   'P 1'
#
loop_
_entity.id
_entity.type
_entity.pdbx_description
1 polymer ?
#
loop_
_entity_poly.entity_id
_entity_poly.type
_entity_poly.pdbx_seq_one_letter_code
_entity_poly.pdbx_strand_id
1 'polypeptide(L)'
;MLGELYSAAFTAPAFNWICSPAITELETIVLDWLAKLLNLPDCYLSTSHGGGVIQGSASEAIVTVLVAARDKYLRETTSHLSGIELEDAIAHKRSKMVALGSDASHSSTQKAAQIAGVRYRSIPVTKETNFALTGAALAEVLDQCKAQGLEPFYLTTTLGTTSTCAVDDFGSIASTLSKYAPPEFPGEIWVHVDAAYAGAALVCPEYQHLTSPFKHFHSFDMNMHKWLLTNFDASCLYVKKRKDLIDALSIMPSYLRNEFSESGLVTDYRDWQIPLGRRFRSLKIWFVLRTYGVKGLQAHIRKTIKFGETFAGLLETRKDLFEIITGPSFALTVFNIVPQVAGKEEQDKITKDVYELVNKRGEIYITSSVVGGTYVIRVVSANPLAEERYLRKAFRILVETTEELRDGRILRDQSTNGAIVDVKGVGVEKLAALNGSEVAK
;
A
#
# COMPACT_ATOMS: atom_id res chain seq x y z
N MET A 1 13.80 15.68 9.76
CA MET A 1 15.09 16.14 9.23
C MET A 1 16.24 15.89 10.21
N LEU A 2 16.26 16.45 11.45
CA LEU A 2 17.34 16.20 12.41
C LEU A 2 17.63 14.72 12.67
N GLY A 3 16.59 13.90 12.88
CA GLY A 3 16.76 12.45 13.06
C GLY A 3 17.47 11.76 11.90
N GLU A 4 17.24 12.19 10.65
CA GLU A 4 17.96 11.67 9.48
C GLU A 4 19.42 12.13 9.45
N LEU A 5 19.68 13.40 9.74
CA LEU A 5 21.05 13.93 9.82
C LEU A 5 21.88 13.21 10.87
N TYR A 6 21.36 13.04 12.08
CA TYR A 6 22.05 12.33 13.14
C TYR A 6 22.23 10.85 12.81
N SER A 7 21.21 10.17 12.28
CA SER A 7 21.33 8.77 11.91
C SER A 7 22.36 8.52 10.81
N ALA A 8 22.54 9.46 9.88
CA ALA A 8 23.58 9.41 8.86
C ALA A 8 24.99 9.68 9.41
N ALA A 9 25.10 10.44 10.51
CA ALA A 9 26.39 10.72 11.14
C ALA A 9 26.96 9.52 11.95
N PHE A 10 26.08 8.62 12.42
CA PHE A 10 26.50 7.39 13.08
C PHE A 10 26.80 6.31 12.06
N THR A 11 28.08 6.04 11.79
CA THR A 11 28.53 5.01 10.83
C THR A 11 28.56 3.61 11.43
N ALA A 12 27.74 3.35 12.45
CA ALA A 12 27.75 2.08 13.16
C ALA A 12 27.08 0.96 12.32
N PRO A 13 27.66 -0.25 12.29
CA PRO A 13 27.06 -1.41 11.66
C PRO A 13 25.87 -1.88 12.50
N ALA A 14 24.66 -1.79 11.99
CA ALA A 14 23.41 -2.04 12.70
C ALA A 14 22.78 -3.41 12.37
N PHE A 15 23.55 -4.36 11.85
CA PHE A 15 23.04 -5.66 11.42
C PHE A 15 22.85 -6.67 12.56
N ASN A 16 23.60 -6.54 13.66
CA ASN A 16 23.42 -7.37 14.85
C ASN A 16 23.57 -6.53 16.14
N TRP A 17 23.09 -7.11 17.25
CA TRP A 17 23.05 -6.43 18.54
C TRP A 17 24.45 -6.07 19.04
N ILE A 18 25.41 -6.99 19.02
CA ILE A 18 26.76 -6.79 19.59
C ILE A 18 27.51 -5.63 18.91
N CYS A 19 27.31 -5.41 17.62
CA CYS A 19 27.95 -4.31 16.91
C CYS A 19 27.34 -2.95 17.26
N SER A 20 26.05 -2.89 17.57
CA SER A 20 25.33 -1.65 17.85
C SER A 20 24.12 -1.89 18.75
N PRO A 21 24.34 -2.19 20.05
CA PRO A 21 23.25 -2.53 20.99
C PRO A 21 22.19 -1.44 21.06
N ALA A 22 22.60 -0.18 21.22
CA ALA A 22 21.69 0.96 21.33
C ALA A 22 20.80 1.15 20.09
N ILE A 23 21.30 0.85 18.89
CA ILE A 23 20.51 0.95 17.65
C ILE A 23 19.42 -0.12 17.61
N THR A 24 19.79 -1.35 17.95
CA THR A 24 18.87 -2.49 17.97
C THR A 24 17.80 -2.31 19.05
N GLU A 25 18.20 -1.90 20.27
CA GLU A 25 17.26 -1.68 21.36
C GLU A 25 16.33 -0.50 21.09
N LEU A 26 16.83 0.60 20.52
CA LEU A 26 15.98 1.72 20.14
C LEU A 26 14.96 1.31 19.08
N GLU A 27 15.32 0.47 18.11
CA GLU A 27 14.38 -0.02 17.11
C GLU A 27 13.26 -0.83 17.74
N THR A 28 13.60 -1.76 18.64
CA THR A 28 12.62 -2.55 19.39
C THR A 28 11.66 -1.66 20.19
N ILE A 29 12.20 -0.68 20.93
CA ILE A 29 11.41 0.23 21.77
C ILE A 29 10.46 1.11 20.95
N VAL A 30 10.96 1.75 19.89
CA VAL A 30 10.12 2.66 19.11
C VAL A 30 9.04 1.92 18.32
N LEU A 31 9.32 0.68 17.88
CA LEU A 31 8.32 -0.15 17.22
C LEU A 31 7.24 -0.63 18.19
N ASP A 32 7.60 -0.99 19.43
CA ASP A 32 6.60 -1.30 20.47
C ASP A 32 5.76 -0.07 20.84
N TRP A 33 6.36 1.12 20.90
CA TRP A 33 5.60 2.35 21.11
C TRP A 33 4.62 2.60 19.97
N LEU A 34 5.07 2.42 18.73
CA LEU A 34 4.24 2.59 17.56
C LEU A 34 3.12 1.54 17.52
N ALA A 35 3.41 0.25 17.78
CA ALA A 35 2.39 -0.80 17.82
C ALA A 35 1.27 -0.47 18.83
N LYS A 36 1.65 -0.02 20.04
CA LYS A 36 0.69 0.42 21.08
C LYS A 36 -0.10 1.65 20.62
N LEU A 37 0.55 2.63 19.99
CA LEU A 37 -0.10 3.83 19.47
C LEU A 37 -1.14 3.50 18.38
N LEU A 38 -0.85 2.50 17.54
CA LEU A 38 -1.74 2.00 16.48
C LEU A 38 -2.81 1.04 17.01
N ASN A 39 -2.78 0.69 18.30
CA ASN A 39 -3.65 -0.33 18.90
C ASN A 39 -3.53 -1.70 18.21
N LEU A 40 -2.32 -2.09 17.80
CA LEU A 40 -2.09 -3.44 17.29
C LEU A 40 -2.21 -4.46 18.43
N PRO A 41 -2.71 -5.69 18.14
CA PRO A 41 -2.75 -6.76 19.12
C PRO A 41 -1.40 -7.07 19.78
N ASP A 42 -1.40 -7.47 21.04
CA ASP A 42 -0.19 -7.74 21.83
C ASP A 42 0.74 -8.79 21.20
N CYS A 43 0.20 -9.67 20.35
CA CYS A 43 1.00 -10.65 19.61
C CYS A 43 2.03 -10.03 18.66
N TYR A 44 1.92 -8.73 18.34
CA TYR A 44 2.88 -7.98 17.54
C TYR A 44 3.93 -7.21 18.36
N LEU A 45 3.87 -7.28 19.69
CA LEU A 45 4.86 -6.64 20.56
C LEU A 45 6.11 -7.52 20.73
N SER A 46 7.25 -6.89 20.97
CA SER A 46 8.53 -7.59 21.22
C SER A 46 8.50 -8.47 22.45
N THR A 47 7.65 -8.15 23.42
CA THR A 47 7.43 -8.93 24.66
C THR A 47 6.67 -10.24 24.43
N SER A 48 6.11 -10.45 23.26
CA SER A 48 5.46 -11.68 22.82
C SER A 48 6.41 -12.54 21.96
N HIS A 49 5.86 -13.51 21.22
CA HIS A 49 6.59 -14.24 20.17
C HIS A 49 6.78 -13.44 18.88
N GLY A 50 6.11 -12.29 18.76
CA GLY A 50 6.16 -11.38 17.63
C GLY A 50 7.20 -10.28 17.78
N GLY A 51 6.94 -9.18 17.08
CA GLY A 51 7.74 -7.96 17.11
C GLY A 51 7.71 -7.21 15.79
N GLY A 52 8.35 -6.06 15.78
CA GLY A 52 8.48 -5.22 14.58
C GLY A 52 9.93 -5.14 14.08
N VAL A 53 10.08 -4.83 12.79
CA VAL A 53 11.35 -4.53 12.13
C VAL A 53 11.14 -3.40 11.10
N ILE A 54 12.10 -2.48 10.96
CA ILE A 54 12.00 -1.39 9.99
C ILE A 54 12.59 -1.82 8.66
N GLN A 55 11.74 -1.84 7.63
CA GLN A 55 12.08 -2.13 6.23
C GLN A 55 12.23 -0.83 5.41
N GLY A 56 12.81 -0.90 4.21
CA GLY A 56 12.93 0.24 3.31
C GLY A 56 11.60 0.66 2.67
N SER A 57 10.70 -0.28 2.43
CA SER A 57 9.39 -0.05 1.83
C SER A 57 8.41 -1.17 2.14
N ALA A 58 7.10 -0.90 1.99
CA ALA A 58 6.08 -1.95 2.04
C ALA A 58 6.32 -3.05 0.99
N SER A 59 6.87 -2.70 -0.18
CA SER A 59 7.21 -3.71 -1.20
C SER A 59 8.29 -4.68 -0.72
N GLU A 60 9.29 -4.20 0.02
CA GLU A 60 10.31 -5.06 0.66
C GLU A 60 9.68 -5.90 1.79
N ALA A 61 8.83 -5.28 2.61
CA ALA A 61 8.10 -5.98 3.66
C ALA A 61 7.27 -7.14 3.11
N ILE A 62 6.50 -6.90 2.03
CA ILE A 62 5.67 -7.92 1.38
C ILE A 62 6.54 -9.07 0.82
N VAL A 63 7.67 -8.77 0.15
CA VAL A 63 8.60 -9.81 -0.32
C VAL A 63 9.13 -10.64 0.85
N THR A 64 9.54 -9.96 1.93
CA THR A 64 10.08 -10.59 3.15
C THR A 64 9.08 -11.58 3.75
N VAL A 65 7.84 -11.15 3.99
CA VAL A 65 6.83 -12.01 4.61
C VAL A 65 6.28 -13.07 3.66
N LEU A 66 6.23 -12.82 2.36
CA LEU A 66 5.80 -13.82 1.39
C LEU A 66 6.81 -14.96 1.25
N VAL A 67 8.12 -14.65 1.29
CA VAL A 67 9.18 -15.66 1.33
C VAL A 67 9.09 -16.46 2.62
N ALA A 68 8.91 -15.80 3.78
CA ALA A 68 8.75 -16.48 5.06
C ALA A 68 7.51 -17.39 5.08
N ALA A 69 6.39 -16.91 4.54
CA ALA A 69 5.15 -17.68 4.41
C ALA A 69 5.34 -18.92 3.53
N ARG A 70 6.03 -18.76 2.37
CA ARG A 70 6.36 -19.87 1.47
C ARG A 70 7.17 -20.94 2.17
N ASP A 71 8.23 -20.54 2.84
CA ASP A 71 9.16 -21.48 3.45
C ASP A 71 8.55 -22.13 4.71
N LYS A 72 7.72 -21.38 5.48
CA LYS A 72 6.91 -21.93 6.57
C LYS A 72 5.96 -23.00 6.04
N TYR A 73 5.18 -22.69 4.99
CA TYR A 73 4.21 -23.61 4.38
C TYR A 73 4.88 -24.90 3.88
N LEU A 74 6.00 -24.78 3.16
CA LEU A 74 6.78 -25.92 2.71
C LEU A 74 7.28 -26.78 3.88
N ARG A 75 7.92 -26.15 4.85
CA ARG A 75 8.46 -26.85 6.05
C ARG A 75 7.36 -27.63 6.79
N GLU A 76 6.21 -26.99 7.04
CA GLU A 76 5.12 -27.61 7.80
C GLU A 76 4.44 -28.75 7.03
N THR A 77 4.30 -28.62 5.71
CA THR A 77 3.60 -29.63 4.89
C THR A 77 4.48 -30.75 4.38
N THR A 78 5.81 -30.68 4.58
CA THR A 78 6.78 -31.71 4.19
C THR A 78 7.64 -32.21 5.37
N SER A 79 7.29 -31.86 6.60
CA SER A 79 8.08 -32.16 7.81
C SER A 79 8.32 -33.66 8.09
N HIS A 80 7.54 -34.52 7.46
CA HIS A 80 7.62 -35.97 7.59
C HIS A 80 8.59 -36.61 6.56
N LEU A 81 9.16 -35.84 5.64
CA LEU A 81 10.05 -36.30 4.57
C LEU A 81 11.50 -35.87 4.84
N SER A 82 12.46 -36.55 4.19
CA SER A 82 13.90 -36.24 4.27
C SER A 82 14.63 -36.62 2.97
N GLY A 83 15.86 -36.08 2.80
CA GLY A 83 16.70 -36.40 1.63
C GLY A 83 16.03 -36.02 0.30
N ILE A 84 16.24 -36.85 -0.72
CA ILE A 84 15.72 -36.62 -2.09
C ILE A 84 14.19 -36.52 -2.13
N GLU A 85 13.49 -37.34 -1.33
CA GLU A 85 12.02 -37.28 -1.23
C GLU A 85 11.51 -35.93 -0.77
N LEU A 86 12.21 -35.29 0.18
CA LEU A 86 11.90 -33.93 0.62
C LEU A 86 12.13 -32.91 -0.50
N GLU A 87 13.24 -33.00 -1.22
CA GLU A 87 13.58 -32.07 -2.32
C GLU A 87 12.54 -32.15 -3.45
N ASP A 88 12.15 -33.35 -3.86
CA ASP A 88 11.14 -33.60 -4.88
C ASP A 88 9.74 -33.10 -4.42
N ALA A 89 9.38 -33.35 -3.17
CA ALA A 89 8.13 -32.88 -2.59
C ALA A 89 8.07 -31.34 -2.54
N ILE A 90 9.13 -30.67 -2.15
CA ILE A 90 9.24 -29.21 -2.15
C ILE A 90 9.07 -28.66 -3.57
N ALA A 91 9.77 -29.23 -4.57
CA ALA A 91 9.67 -28.79 -5.95
C ALA A 91 8.24 -28.96 -6.48
N HIS A 92 7.62 -30.12 -6.21
CA HIS A 92 6.24 -30.40 -6.60
C HIS A 92 5.25 -29.43 -5.94
N LYS A 93 5.33 -29.20 -4.63
CA LYS A 93 4.45 -28.28 -3.90
C LYS A 93 4.59 -26.83 -4.40
N ARG A 94 5.81 -26.34 -4.66
CA ARG A 94 6.02 -25.00 -5.23
C ARG A 94 5.23 -24.77 -6.51
N SER A 95 5.09 -25.79 -7.35
CA SER A 95 4.31 -25.70 -8.58
C SER A 95 2.81 -25.51 -8.36
N LYS A 96 2.29 -25.87 -7.19
CA LYS A 96 0.88 -25.74 -6.80
C LYS A 96 0.60 -24.52 -5.91
N MET A 97 1.62 -23.97 -5.27
CA MET A 97 1.46 -22.84 -4.35
C MET A 97 0.98 -21.59 -5.06
N VAL A 98 0.02 -20.89 -4.46
CA VAL A 98 -0.52 -19.63 -4.98
C VAL A 98 -0.64 -18.59 -3.88
N ALA A 99 -0.10 -17.39 -4.16
CA ALA A 99 -0.30 -16.20 -3.36
C ALA A 99 -1.54 -15.45 -3.88
N LEU A 100 -2.33 -14.90 -2.96
CA LEU A 100 -3.58 -14.20 -3.23
C LEU A 100 -3.48 -12.72 -2.87
N GLY A 101 -4.26 -11.89 -3.55
CA GLY A 101 -4.52 -10.48 -3.22
C GLY A 101 -5.70 -10.00 -4.04
N SER A 102 -6.37 -8.92 -3.62
CA SER A 102 -7.44 -8.34 -4.45
C SER A 102 -6.86 -7.69 -5.71
N ASP A 103 -7.67 -7.48 -6.73
CA ASP A 103 -7.28 -6.70 -7.93
C ASP A 103 -7.10 -5.21 -7.62
N ALA A 104 -7.58 -4.74 -6.45
CA ALA A 104 -7.29 -3.43 -5.89
C ALA A 104 -6.00 -3.38 -5.04
N SER A 105 -5.39 -4.54 -4.72
CA SER A 105 -4.11 -4.60 -3.98
C SER A 105 -2.99 -3.95 -4.76
N HIS A 106 -2.01 -3.38 -4.03
CA HIS A 106 -0.83 -2.81 -4.68
C HIS A 106 -0.05 -3.87 -5.46
N SER A 107 0.50 -3.49 -6.62
CA SER A 107 1.27 -4.37 -7.52
C SER A 107 2.48 -5.05 -6.86
N SER A 108 2.91 -4.58 -5.68
CA SER A 108 3.98 -5.20 -4.88
C SER A 108 3.67 -6.65 -4.49
N THR A 109 2.40 -7.02 -4.26
CA THR A 109 2.02 -8.41 -3.93
C THR A 109 2.28 -9.34 -5.14
N GLN A 110 1.82 -8.95 -6.32
CA GLN A 110 2.10 -9.72 -7.55
C GLN A 110 3.59 -9.80 -7.84
N LYS A 111 4.31 -8.67 -7.68
CA LYS A 111 5.76 -8.63 -7.85
C LYS A 111 6.50 -9.51 -6.84
N ALA A 112 6.06 -9.53 -5.59
CA ALA A 112 6.62 -10.40 -4.55
C ALA A 112 6.43 -11.88 -4.88
N ALA A 113 5.24 -12.28 -5.36
CA ALA A 113 4.98 -13.64 -5.81
C ALA A 113 5.89 -14.03 -6.99
N GLN A 114 6.09 -13.12 -7.95
CA GLN A 114 7.02 -13.32 -9.07
C GLN A 114 8.46 -13.53 -8.60
N ILE A 115 8.93 -12.68 -7.67
CA ILE A 115 10.29 -12.81 -7.08
C ILE A 115 10.44 -14.11 -6.31
N ALA A 116 9.43 -14.50 -5.54
CA ALA A 116 9.42 -15.74 -4.76
C ALA A 116 9.25 -17.01 -5.61
N GLY A 117 9.00 -16.88 -6.92
CA GLY A 117 8.82 -17.99 -7.84
C GLY A 117 7.55 -18.81 -7.57
N VAL A 118 6.47 -18.16 -7.17
CA VAL A 118 5.16 -18.77 -6.93
C VAL A 118 4.08 -18.14 -7.79
N ARG A 119 2.94 -18.85 -7.95
CA ARG A 119 1.80 -18.31 -8.69
C ARG A 119 1.16 -17.16 -7.92
N TYR A 120 0.59 -16.23 -8.66
CA TYR A 120 -0.29 -15.18 -8.12
C TYR A 120 -1.68 -15.29 -8.70
N ARG A 121 -2.70 -15.10 -7.89
CA ARG A 121 -4.09 -15.00 -8.32
C ARG A 121 -4.74 -13.77 -7.69
N SER A 122 -5.36 -12.97 -8.53
CA SER A 122 -6.15 -11.81 -8.14
C SER A 122 -7.56 -12.23 -7.73
N ILE A 123 -8.10 -11.57 -6.71
CA ILE A 123 -9.48 -11.73 -6.25
C ILE A 123 -10.26 -10.51 -6.70
N PRO A 124 -11.33 -10.65 -7.51
CA PRO A 124 -12.12 -9.53 -7.98
C PRO A 124 -12.78 -8.76 -6.84
N VAL A 125 -12.79 -7.44 -6.95
CA VAL A 125 -13.56 -6.53 -6.07
C VAL A 125 -14.42 -5.61 -6.93
N THR A 126 -15.57 -5.17 -6.38
CA THR A 126 -16.57 -4.46 -7.16
C THR A 126 -17.01 -3.15 -6.49
N LYS A 127 -17.75 -2.31 -7.22
CA LYS A 127 -18.30 -1.05 -6.73
C LYS A 127 -19.27 -1.28 -5.55
N GLU A 128 -20.03 -2.39 -5.57
CA GLU A 128 -20.99 -2.77 -4.53
C GLU A 128 -20.33 -3.00 -3.18
N THR A 129 -19.08 -3.48 -3.17
CA THR A 129 -18.25 -3.62 -1.96
C THR A 129 -17.38 -2.39 -1.70
N ASN A 130 -17.61 -1.28 -2.42
CA ASN A 130 -16.73 -0.13 -2.42
C ASN A 130 -15.26 -0.50 -2.72
N PHE A 131 -15.05 -1.45 -3.62
CA PHE A 131 -13.75 -2.01 -4.02
C PHE A 131 -12.95 -2.66 -2.88
N ALA A 132 -13.62 -3.08 -1.81
CA ALA A 132 -13.03 -3.82 -0.70
C ALA A 132 -13.08 -5.33 -0.95
N LEU A 133 -12.04 -6.05 -0.55
CA LEU A 133 -12.04 -7.50 -0.48
C LEU A 133 -12.97 -7.97 0.65
N THR A 134 -13.84 -8.92 0.34
CA THR A 134 -14.74 -9.55 1.31
C THR A 134 -14.43 -11.02 1.50
N GLY A 135 -14.90 -11.59 2.62
CA GLY A 135 -14.80 -13.03 2.85
C GLY A 135 -15.53 -13.85 1.81
N ALA A 136 -16.64 -13.36 1.24
CA ALA A 136 -17.37 -14.05 0.18
C ALA A 136 -16.56 -14.16 -1.11
N ALA A 137 -15.98 -13.05 -1.59
CA ALA A 137 -15.11 -13.05 -2.77
C ALA A 137 -13.86 -13.93 -2.56
N LEU A 138 -13.30 -13.92 -1.34
CA LEU A 138 -12.19 -14.80 -0.99
C LEU A 138 -12.62 -16.28 -1.07
N ALA A 139 -13.78 -16.65 -0.51
CA ALA A 139 -14.27 -18.03 -0.52
C ALA A 139 -14.41 -18.59 -1.94
N GLU A 140 -14.97 -17.82 -2.87
CA GLU A 140 -15.11 -18.23 -4.27
C GLU A 140 -13.75 -18.58 -4.91
N VAL A 141 -12.71 -17.76 -4.65
CA VAL A 141 -11.37 -18.01 -5.20
C VAL A 141 -10.70 -19.19 -4.50
N LEU A 142 -10.91 -19.40 -3.20
CA LEU A 142 -10.40 -20.56 -2.47
C LEU A 142 -11.03 -21.85 -2.99
N ASP A 143 -12.33 -21.87 -3.26
CA ASP A 143 -13.03 -23.03 -3.86
C ASP A 143 -12.51 -23.33 -5.27
N GLN A 144 -12.26 -22.29 -6.08
CA GLN A 144 -11.63 -22.46 -7.39
C GLN A 144 -10.21 -23.02 -7.28
N CYS A 145 -9.41 -22.57 -6.32
CA CYS A 145 -8.08 -23.11 -6.06
C CYS A 145 -8.16 -24.60 -5.68
N LYS A 146 -9.08 -24.96 -4.78
CA LYS A 146 -9.31 -26.34 -4.36
C LYS A 146 -9.69 -27.23 -5.54
N ALA A 147 -10.63 -26.78 -6.37
CA ALA A 147 -11.07 -27.53 -7.57
C ALA A 147 -9.92 -27.72 -8.59
N GLN A 148 -8.95 -26.83 -8.63
CA GLN A 148 -7.79 -26.89 -9.52
C GLN A 148 -6.56 -27.59 -8.90
N GLY A 149 -6.67 -28.09 -7.67
CA GLY A 149 -5.56 -28.69 -6.93
C GLY A 149 -4.42 -27.72 -6.62
N LEU A 150 -4.74 -26.41 -6.51
CA LEU A 150 -3.81 -25.37 -6.09
C LEU A 150 -3.83 -25.21 -4.58
N GLU A 151 -2.71 -24.78 -4.02
CA GLU A 151 -2.49 -24.62 -2.58
C GLU A 151 -2.27 -23.15 -2.23
N PRO A 152 -3.34 -22.39 -1.86
CA PRO A 152 -3.20 -21.04 -1.34
C PRO A 152 -2.39 -21.06 -0.03
N PHE A 153 -1.31 -20.26 0.05
CA PHE A 153 -0.45 -20.21 1.22
C PHE A 153 -0.28 -18.80 1.77
N TYR A 154 -0.66 -17.79 1.00
CA TYR A 154 -0.47 -16.38 1.34
C TYR A 154 -1.60 -15.53 0.80
N LEU A 155 -2.04 -14.55 1.59
CA LEU A 155 -3.03 -13.54 1.22
C LEU A 155 -2.57 -12.16 1.68
N THR A 156 -2.54 -11.17 0.77
CA THR A 156 -2.49 -9.75 1.15
C THR A 156 -3.90 -9.21 1.28
N THR A 157 -4.22 -8.67 2.45
CA THR A 157 -5.38 -7.80 2.70
C THR A 157 -4.92 -6.37 2.86
N THR A 158 -5.78 -5.38 2.56
CA THR A 158 -5.34 -3.98 2.53
C THR A 158 -6.18 -3.07 3.43
N LEU A 159 -5.51 -2.25 4.22
CA LEU A 159 -6.09 -1.10 4.90
C LEU A 159 -5.75 0.17 4.11
N GLY A 160 -6.65 0.58 3.22
CA GLY A 160 -6.47 1.74 2.35
C GLY A 160 -5.74 1.41 1.04
N THR A 161 -6.47 0.79 0.09
CA THR A 161 -5.95 0.44 -1.23
C THR A 161 -5.47 1.66 -2.02
N THR A 162 -4.49 1.46 -2.89
CA THR A 162 -3.83 2.56 -3.59
C THR A 162 -4.79 3.39 -4.44
N SER A 163 -5.72 2.75 -5.14
CA SER A 163 -6.58 3.45 -6.12
C SER A 163 -7.78 4.14 -5.48
N THR A 164 -8.40 3.55 -4.46
CA THR A 164 -9.68 3.99 -3.89
C THR A 164 -9.63 4.24 -2.39
N CYS A 165 -8.53 3.87 -1.74
CA CYS A 165 -8.40 3.84 -0.27
C CYS A 165 -9.46 2.94 0.41
N ALA A 166 -9.91 1.89 -0.29
CA ALA A 166 -10.82 0.90 0.26
C ALA A 166 -10.18 0.18 1.45
N VAL A 167 -11.01 -0.21 2.40
CA VAL A 167 -10.63 -1.01 3.57
C VAL A 167 -11.27 -2.38 3.43
N ASP A 168 -10.46 -3.41 3.37
CA ASP A 168 -10.92 -4.78 3.24
C ASP A 168 -11.72 -5.21 4.48
N ASP A 169 -12.70 -6.09 4.30
CA ASP A 169 -13.52 -6.61 5.41
C ASP A 169 -12.74 -7.70 6.17
N PHE A 170 -11.85 -7.25 7.05
CA PHE A 170 -10.98 -8.11 7.84
C PHE A 170 -11.75 -9.14 8.70
N GLY A 171 -12.95 -8.77 9.16
CA GLY A 171 -13.78 -9.66 9.98
C GLY A 171 -14.33 -10.84 9.17
N SER A 172 -14.91 -10.57 8.01
CA SER A 172 -15.41 -11.62 7.13
C SER A 172 -14.29 -12.47 6.54
N ILE A 173 -13.14 -11.86 6.22
CA ILE A 173 -11.95 -12.58 5.75
C ILE A 173 -11.44 -13.57 6.83
N ALA A 174 -11.29 -13.12 8.08
CA ALA A 174 -10.87 -13.98 9.19
C ALA A 174 -11.87 -15.15 9.40
N SER A 175 -13.17 -14.86 9.35
CA SER A 175 -14.22 -15.86 9.45
C SER A 175 -14.19 -16.88 8.30
N THR A 176 -13.93 -16.43 7.07
CA THR A 176 -13.78 -17.32 5.91
C THR A 176 -12.57 -18.23 6.08
N LEU A 177 -11.40 -17.65 6.39
CA LEU A 177 -10.16 -18.42 6.52
C LEU A 177 -10.24 -19.52 7.57
N SER A 178 -11.00 -19.32 8.64
CA SER A 178 -11.20 -20.35 9.66
C SER A 178 -11.90 -21.63 9.13
N LYS A 179 -12.67 -21.51 8.04
CA LYS A 179 -13.34 -22.65 7.38
C LYS A 179 -12.43 -23.38 6.40
N TYR A 180 -11.36 -22.73 5.94
CA TYR A 180 -10.41 -23.26 4.97
C TYR A 180 -9.06 -23.65 5.63
N ALA A 181 -9.03 -23.71 6.97
CA ALA A 181 -7.90 -24.27 7.70
C ALA A 181 -7.78 -25.79 7.48
N PRO A 182 -6.65 -26.43 7.83
CA PRO A 182 -6.54 -27.89 7.71
C PRO A 182 -7.73 -28.61 8.38
N PRO A 183 -8.31 -29.66 7.76
CA PRO A 183 -7.77 -30.41 6.61
C PRO A 183 -8.14 -29.88 5.22
N GLU A 184 -8.88 -28.77 5.09
CA GLU A 184 -9.35 -28.28 3.79
C GLU A 184 -8.19 -27.90 2.85
N PHE A 185 -7.15 -27.26 3.40
CA PHE A 185 -5.85 -27.10 2.75
C PHE A 185 -4.74 -27.74 3.60
N PRO A 186 -3.62 -28.15 2.98
CA PRO A 186 -2.53 -28.84 3.70
C PRO A 186 -1.86 -28.00 4.79
N GLY A 187 -1.89 -26.69 4.68
CA GLY A 187 -1.26 -25.75 5.61
C GLY A 187 -2.06 -24.48 5.82
N GLU A 188 -1.64 -23.68 6.80
CA GLU A 188 -2.25 -22.40 7.12
C GLU A 188 -1.94 -21.33 6.05
N ILE A 189 -2.93 -20.52 5.69
CA ILE A 189 -2.75 -19.38 4.78
C ILE A 189 -2.20 -18.21 5.59
N TRP A 190 -0.99 -17.75 5.27
CA TRP A 190 -0.41 -16.55 5.88
C TRP A 190 -1.18 -15.31 5.42
N VAL A 191 -1.74 -14.56 6.35
CA VAL A 191 -2.40 -13.28 6.05
C VAL A 191 -1.49 -12.13 6.43
N HIS A 192 -1.22 -11.27 5.46
CA HIS A 192 -0.51 -10.01 5.61
C HIS A 192 -1.46 -8.82 5.43
N VAL A 193 -1.43 -7.87 6.36
CA VAL A 193 -2.18 -6.62 6.25
C VAL A 193 -1.26 -5.53 5.69
N ASP A 194 -1.43 -5.19 4.42
CA ASP A 194 -0.81 -4.00 3.81
C ASP A 194 -1.60 -2.76 4.24
N ALA A 195 -1.06 -2.04 5.21
CA ALA A 195 -1.57 -0.78 5.70
C ALA A 195 -0.61 0.38 5.36
N ALA A 196 0.14 0.25 4.27
CA ALA A 196 1.22 1.15 3.90
C ALA A 196 0.84 2.63 3.93
N TYR A 197 -0.40 2.97 3.55
CA TYR A 197 -0.90 4.34 3.58
C TYR A 197 -1.81 4.59 4.79
N ALA A 198 -2.96 3.94 4.85
CA ALA A 198 -3.99 4.28 5.83
C ALA A 198 -3.72 3.70 7.23
N GLY A 199 -2.71 2.83 7.40
CA GLY A 199 -2.23 2.43 8.71
C GLY A 199 -1.85 3.60 9.63
N ALA A 200 -1.42 4.72 9.05
CA ALA A 200 -1.17 5.95 9.79
C ALA A 200 -2.41 6.52 10.52
N ALA A 201 -3.61 6.28 10.00
CA ALA A 201 -4.84 6.75 10.62
C ALA A 201 -5.14 6.03 11.95
N LEU A 202 -4.58 4.86 12.18
CA LEU A 202 -4.74 4.09 13.43
C LEU A 202 -4.17 4.81 14.67
N VAL A 203 -3.39 5.89 14.52
CA VAL A 203 -3.02 6.74 15.65
C VAL A 203 -4.25 7.44 16.27
N CYS A 204 -5.36 7.52 15.53
CA CYS A 204 -6.61 8.13 15.96
C CYS A 204 -7.55 7.03 16.49
N PRO A 205 -8.06 7.16 17.74
CA PRO A 205 -8.91 6.15 18.38
C PRO A 205 -10.13 5.75 17.57
N GLU A 206 -10.69 6.67 16.79
CA GLU A 206 -11.86 6.45 15.96
C GLU A 206 -11.67 5.39 14.86
N TYR A 207 -10.41 5.09 14.47
CA TYR A 207 -10.07 4.07 13.48
C TYR A 207 -9.53 2.78 14.08
N GLN A 208 -9.24 2.75 15.39
CA GLN A 208 -8.61 1.60 16.06
C GLN A 208 -9.49 0.35 16.11
N HIS A 209 -10.79 0.48 15.94
CA HIS A 209 -11.69 -0.67 15.82
C HIS A 209 -11.34 -1.60 14.65
N LEU A 210 -10.69 -1.08 13.60
CA LEU A 210 -10.24 -1.84 12.43
C LEU A 210 -9.16 -2.88 12.77
N THR A 211 -8.43 -2.71 13.89
CA THR A 211 -7.35 -3.63 14.28
C THR A 211 -7.85 -4.89 14.99
N SER A 212 -9.11 -4.93 15.42
CA SER A 212 -9.68 -6.05 16.18
C SER A 212 -9.48 -7.43 15.53
N PRO A 213 -9.63 -7.61 14.19
CA PRO A 213 -9.39 -8.91 13.55
C PRO A 213 -7.91 -9.26 13.38
N PHE A 214 -6.96 -8.32 13.54
CA PHE A 214 -5.54 -8.53 13.24
C PHE A 214 -4.87 -9.58 14.12
N LYS A 215 -5.45 -9.88 15.30
CA LYS A 215 -4.99 -10.99 16.14
C LYS A 215 -5.02 -12.36 15.44
N HIS A 216 -5.82 -12.50 14.38
CA HIS A 216 -5.92 -13.70 13.56
C HIS A 216 -4.92 -13.70 12.38
N PHE A 217 -4.26 -12.57 12.10
CA PHE A 217 -3.37 -12.41 10.95
C PHE A 217 -1.90 -12.54 11.35
N HIS A 218 -1.04 -12.80 10.38
CA HIS A 218 0.35 -13.17 10.63
C HIS A 218 1.30 -11.99 10.63
N SER A 219 1.00 -10.96 9.82
CA SER A 219 1.84 -9.78 9.68
C SER A 219 1.04 -8.55 9.30
N PHE A 220 1.60 -7.39 9.63
CA PHE A 220 1.06 -6.07 9.34
C PHE A 220 2.22 -5.15 8.96
N ASP A 221 2.06 -4.29 7.95
CA ASP A 221 3.02 -3.23 7.70
C ASP A 221 2.36 -1.88 7.49
N MET A 222 3.10 -0.81 7.82
CA MET A 222 2.74 0.56 7.49
C MET A 222 3.96 1.41 7.15
N ASN A 223 3.79 2.36 6.21
CA ASN A 223 4.84 3.30 5.83
C ASN A 223 4.69 4.62 6.60
N MET A 224 5.49 4.83 7.65
CA MET A 224 5.53 6.11 8.36
C MET A 224 5.90 7.27 7.42
N HIS A 225 6.70 6.99 6.38
CA HIS A 225 7.14 7.99 5.41
C HIS A 225 6.07 8.40 4.38
N LYS A 226 4.90 7.74 4.33
CA LYS A 226 3.78 8.17 3.49
C LYS A 226 2.93 9.23 4.16
N TRP A 227 2.45 8.97 5.39
CA TRP A 227 1.47 9.85 6.01
C TRP A 227 1.71 10.15 7.50
N LEU A 228 2.80 9.64 8.09
CA LEU A 228 3.10 9.84 9.52
C LEU A 228 4.41 10.63 9.75
N LEU A 229 4.59 11.73 9.01
CA LEU A 229 5.59 12.79 9.23
C LEU A 229 7.07 12.31 9.29
N THR A 230 7.36 11.11 8.80
CA THR A 230 8.72 10.57 8.79
C THR A 230 9.32 10.69 7.39
N ASN A 231 10.59 11.08 7.31
CA ASN A 231 11.31 11.11 6.04
C ASN A 231 11.46 9.70 5.45
N PHE A 232 11.41 9.60 4.12
CA PHE A 232 11.72 8.37 3.41
C PHE A 232 13.14 7.91 3.79
N ASP A 233 13.39 6.66 4.18
CA ASP A 233 12.51 5.52 4.20
C ASP A 233 12.25 5.00 5.63
N ALA A 234 11.02 4.59 5.90
CA ALA A 234 10.63 3.91 7.15
C ALA A 234 9.31 3.16 6.94
N SER A 235 9.39 1.86 6.65
CA SER A 235 8.28 0.91 6.60
C SER A 235 8.35 0.02 7.84
N CYS A 236 7.33 0.04 8.66
CA CYS A 236 7.30 -0.69 9.93
C CYS A 236 6.54 -2.00 9.72
N LEU A 237 7.28 -3.09 9.58
CA LEU A 237 6.74 -4.45 9.47
C LEU A 237 6.62 -5.07 10.85
N TYR A 238 5.47 -5.64 11.16
CA TYR A 238 5.22 -6.43 12.38
C TYR A 238 4.83 -7.85 12.01
N VAL A 239 5.30 -8.80 12.79
CA VAL A 239 4.97 -10.22 12.63
C VAL A 239 4.50 -10.82 13.96
N LYS A 240 3.54 -11.74 13.89
CA LYS A 240 2.99 -12.45 15.04
C LYS A 240 3.98 -13.46 15.63
N LYS A 241 4.86 -14.03 14.80
CA LYS A 241 5.91 -14.98 15.19
C LYS A 241 7.21 -14.62 14.48
N ARG A 242 8.16 -14.02 15.23
CA ARG A 242 9.50 -13.67 14.71
C ARG A 242 10.29 -14.85 14.20
N LYS A 243 10.06 -16.02 14.79
CA LYS A 243 10.73 -17.26 14.39
C LYS A 243 10.47 -17.61 12.92
N ASP A 244 9.28 -17.30 12.38
CA ASP A 244 8.95 -17.59 10.98
C ASP A 244 9.83 -16.79 9.99
N LEU A 245 10.23 -15.55 10.34
CA LEU A 245 11.22 -14.76 9.58
C LEU A 245 12.61 -15.34 9.74
N ILE A 246 13.04 -15.62 10.98
CA ILE A 246 14.38 -16.15 11.30
C ILE A 246 14.61 -17.47 10.57
N ASP A 247 13.65 -18.39 10.61
CA ASP A 247 13.76 -19.71 9.97
C ASP A 247 13.88 -19.63 8.43
N ALA A 248 13.34 -18.57 7.83
CA ALA A 248 13.36 -18.40 6.37
C ALA A 248 14.57 -17.57 5.86
N LEU A 249 15.08 -16.66 6.70
CA LEU A 249 16.05 -15.63 6.24
C LEU A 249 17.41 -15.74 6.88
N SER A 250 17.54 -16.47 8.02
CA SER A 250 18.81 -16.56 8.73
C SER A 250 19.80 -17.46 8.01
N ILE A 251 21.00 -16.93 7.81
CA ILE A 251 22.19 -17.68 7.39
C ILE A 251 23.29 -17.39 8.41
N MET A 252 23.78 -18.43 9.10
CA MET A 252 24.72 -18.31 10.23
C MET A 252 26.14 -18.76 9.86
N PRO A 253 26.85 -18.02 9.00
CA PRO A 253 28.25 -18.29 8.75
C PRO A 253 29.10 -18.02 10.01
N SER A 254 30.28 -18.62 10.11
CA SER A 254 31.11 -18.56 11.32
C SER A 254 31.43 -17.13 11.79
N TYR A 255 31.62 -16.19 10.86
CA TYR A 255 31.97 -14.80 11.19
C TYR A 255 30.80 -13.97 11.74
N LEU A 256 29.56 -14.47 11.67
CA LEU A 256 28.38 -13.83 12.27
C LEU A 256 27.98 -14.43 13.63
N ARG A 257 28.59 -15.53 14.02
CA ARG A 257 28.29 -16.19 15.31
C ARG A 257 28.92 -15.42 16.43
N ASN A 258 28.18 -15.26 17.52
CA ASN A 258 28.64 -14.70 18.77
C ASN A 258 27.76 -15.24 19.92
N GLU A 259 28.28 -15.22 21.14
CA GLU A 259 27.61 -15.77 22.32
C GLU A 259 26.24 -15.16 22.60
N PHE A 260 26.04 -13.87 22.30
CA PHE A 260 24.75 -13.20 22.54
C PHE A 260 23.69 -13.65 21.53
N SER A 261 24.02 -13.78 20.24
CA SER A 261 23.12 -14.32 19.24
C SER A 261 22.77 -15.79 19.51
N GLU A 262 23.76 -16.61 19.92
CA GLU A 262 23.57 -18.03 20.21
C GLU A 262 22.76 -18.26 21.47
N SER A 263 22.84 -17.36 22.46
CA SER A 263 22.02 -17.44 23.68
C SER A 263 20.51 -17.18 23.44
N GLY A 264 20.15 -16.56 22.32
CA GLY A 264 18.78 -16.16 22.03
C GLY A 264 18.23 -15.02 22.91
N LEU A 265 19.09 -14.36 23.69
CA LEU A 265 18.71 -13.26 24.59
C LEU A 265 18.60 -11.91 23.89
N VAL A 266 19.17 -11.78 22.71
CA VAL A 266 19.18 -10.53 21.93
C VAL A 266 18.49 -10.69 20.59
N THR A 267 18.09 -9.57 19.99
CA THR A 267 17.53 -9.54 18.65
C THR A 267 18.61 -9.16 17.64
N ASP A 268 18.79 -9.98 16.62
CA ASP A 268 19.62 -9.65 15.46
C ASP A 268 18.70 -9.41 14.26
N TYR A 269 18.43 -8.14 13.96
CA TYR A 269 17.50 -7.75 12.89
C TYR A 269 17.94 -8.14 11.47
N ARG A 270 19.20 -8.51 11.25
CA ARG A 270 19.66 -9.10 9.99
C ARG A 270 18.87 -10.35 9.60
N ASP A 271 18.41 -11.10 10.59
CA ASP A 271 17.65 -12.34 10.42
C ASP A 271 16.14 -12.09 10.17
N TRP A 272 15.69 -10.82 10.18
CA TRP A 272 14.30 -10.42 9.99
C TRP A 272 14.07 -9.67 8.67
N GLN A 273 15.06 -9.62 7.81
CA GLN A 273 15.05 -8.87 6.56
C GLN A 273 15.91 -9.54 5.49
N ILE A 274 15.77 -9.09 4.23
CA ILE A 274 16.55 -9.61 3.10
C ILE A 274 18.01 -9.10 3.12
N PRO A 275 18.27 -7.77 3.25
CA PRO A 275 19.64 -7.26 3.25
C PRO A 275 20.33 -7.52 4.59
N LEU A 276 21.64 -7.79 4.56
CA LEU A 276 22.47 -7.86 5.77
C LEU A 276 22.62 -6.48 6.43
N GLY A 277 23.04 -5.48 5.64
CA GLY A 277 23.28 -4.11 6.13
C GLY A 277 21.99 -3.39 6.55
N ARG A 278 22.12 -2.52 7.57
CA ARG A 278 20.99 -1.77 8.13
C ARG A 278 21.38 -0.32 8.39
N ARG A 279 20.42 0.58 8.18
CA ARG A 279 20.53 2.00 8.54
C ARG A 279 19.93 2.22 9.94
N PHE A 280 20.36 3.27 10.62
CA PHE A 280 19.81 3.68 11.92
C PHE A 280 18.44 4.39 11.77
N ARG A 281 17.45 3.71 11.17
CA ARG A 281 16.11 4.30 10.88
C ARG A 281 15.29 4.57 12.15
N SER A 282 15.50 3.81 13.21
CA SER A 282 14.76 3.97 14.47
C SER A 282 14.92 5.35 15.09
N LEU A 283 16.07 6.00 14.89
CA LEU A 283 16.32 7.33 15.46
C LEU A 283 15.35 8.39 14.90
N LYS A 284 15.10 8.41 13.59
CA LYS A 284 14.15 9.38 13.01
C LYS A 284 12.70 9.11 13.43
N ILE A 285 12.33 7.85 13.62
CA ILE A 285 11.03 7.48 14.19
C ILE A 285 10.92 8.01 15.62
N TRP A 286 11.95 7.81 16.45
CA TRP A 286 12.01 8.35 17.80
C TRP A 286 11.83 9.88 17.82
N PHE A 287 12.54 10.61 16.95
CA PHE A 287 12.40 12.07 16.83
C PHE A 287 10.96 12.47 16.50
N VAL A 288 10.31 11.80 15.54
CA VAL A 288 8.92 12.09 15.16
C VAL A 288 7.97 11.85 16.34
N LEU A 289 8.05 10.66 16.96
CA LEU A 289 7.18 10.31 18.08
C LEU A 289 7.36 11.26 19.27
N ARG A 290 8.60 11.66 19.58
CA ARG A 290 8.92 12.57 20.70
C ARG A 290 8.56 14.02 20.41
N THR A 291 8.74 14.48 19.16
CA THR A 291 8.49 15.88 18.79
C THR A 291 7.00 16.19 18.68
N TYR A 292 6.24 15.33 18.01
CA TYR A 292 4.80 15.57 17.78
C TYR A 292 3.94 14.99 18.90
N GLY A 293 4.38 13.90 19.52
CA GLY A 293 3.59 13.16 20.50
C GLY A 293 2.27 12.63 19.92
N VAL A 294 1.51 11.93 20.71
CA VAL A 294 0.22 11.33 20.28
C VAL A 294 -0.74 12.41 19.76
N LYS A 295 -0.91 13.50 20.51
CA LYS A 295 -1.84 14.58 20.14
C LYS A 295 -1.47 15.28 18.84
N GLY A 296 -0.18 15.51 18.60
CA GLY A 296 0.29 16.16 17.37
C GLY A 296 0.10 15.27 16.14
N LEU A 297 0.38 13.96 16.26
CA LEU A 297 0.15 12.99 15.18
C LEU A 297 -1.35 12.86 14.86
N GLN A 298 -2.20 12.75 15.87
CA GLN A 298 -3.66 12.71 15.69
C GLN A 298 -4.20 13.98 15.04
N ALA A 299 -3.72 15.15 15.48
CA ALA A 299 -4.12 16.43 14.89
C ALA A 299 -3.72 16.52 13.41
N HIS A 300 -2.53 16.04 13.04
CA HIS A 300 -2.08 15.97 11.65
C HIS A 300 -2.99 15.08 10.79
N ILE A 301 -3.29 13.88 11.24
CA ILE A 301 -4.15 12.93 10.52
C ILE A 301 -5.56 13.51 10.34
N ARG A 302 -6.19 13.99 11.41
CA ARG A 302 -7.54 14.57 11.35
C ARG A 302 -7.60 15.81 10.45
N LYS A 303 -6.57 16.68 10.51
CA LYS A 303 -6.47 17.86 9.64
C LYS A 303 -6.48 17.46 8.16
N THR A 304 -5.67 16.48 7.79
CA THR A 304 -5.55 16.05 6.39
C THR A 304 -6.78 15.28 5.90
N ILE A 305 -7.45 14.50 6.77
CA ILE A 305 -8.76 13.91 6.46
C ILE A 305 -9.80 15.00 6.21
N LYS A 306 -9.84 16.03 7.08
CA LYS A 306 -10.74 17.17 6.90
C LYS A 306 -10.51 17.90 5.56
N PHE A 307 -9.27 17.98 5.11
CA PHE A 307 -8.95 18.53 3.80
C PHE A 307 -9.51 17.68 2.65
N GLY A 308 -9.47 16.35 2.76
CA GLY A 308 -10.13 15.46 1.80
C GLY A 308 -11.64 15.69 1.74
N GLU A 309 -12.32 15.82 2.90
CA GLU A 309 -13.74 16.16 2.98
C GLU A 309 -14.04 17.53 2.36
N THR A 310 -13.19 18.53 2.64
CA THR A 310 -13.34 19.87 2.07
C THR A 310 -13.22 19.82 0.54
N PHE A 311 -12.27 19.07 0.01
CA PHE A 311 -12.06 18.93 -1.42
C PHE A 311 -13.25 18.21 -2.10
N ALA A 312 -13.74 17.13 -1.51
CA ALA A 312 -14.94 16.45 -2.00
C ALA A 312 -16.16 17.38 -1.99
N GLY A 313 -16.36 18.14 -0.92
CA GLY A 313 -17.42 19.16 -0.85
C GLY A 313 -17.31 20.23 -1.93
N LEU A 314 -16.10 20.63 -2.32
CA LEU A 314 -15.91 21.55 -3.45
C LEU A 314 -16.33 20.89 -4.77
N LEU A 315 -15.95 19.64 -5.03
CA LEU A 315 -16.39 18.92 -6.26
C LEU A 315 -17.92 18.81 -6.33
N GLU A 316 -18.59 18.56 -5.21
CA GLU A 316 -20.04 18.48 -5.13
C GLU A 316 -20.76 19.80 -5.46
N THR A 317 -20.11 20.95 -5.33
CA THR A 317 -20.65 22.24 -5.77
C THR A 317 -20.75 22.35 -7.29
N ARG A 318 -20.05 21.49 -8.04
CA ARG A 318 -19.97 21.47 -9.50
C ARG A 318 -20.25 20.05 -10.02
N LYS A 319 -21.40 19.46 -9.63
CA LYS A 319 -21.88 18.15 -10.13
C LYS A 319 -22.13 18.14 -11.63
N ASP A 320 -22.26 19.31 -12.24
CA ASP A 320 -22.30 19.49 -13.69
C ASP A 320 -20.95 19.14 -14.35
N LEU A 321 -19.83 19.24 -13.63
CA LEU A 321 -18.47 18.97 -14.12
C LEU A 321 -17.85 17.69 -13.55
N PHE A 322 -18.17 17.33 -12.32
CA PHE A 322 -17.49 16.27 -11.58
C PHE A 322 -18.45 15.23 -11.01
N GLU A 323 -18.05 13.96 -11.08
CA GLU A 323 -18.72 12.84 -10.42
C GLU A 323 -17.74 12.15 -9.48
N ILE A 324 -18.04 12.10 -8.17
CA ILE A 324 -17.24 11.38 -7.19
C ILE A 324 -17.54 9.89 -7.33
N ILE A 325 -16.51 9.09 -7.59
CA ILE A 325 -16.60 7.63 -7.75
C ILE A 325 -16.50 6.94 -6.40
N THR A 326 -15.55 7.39 -5.54
CA THR A 326 -15.40 6.90 -4.17
C THR A 326 -14.68 7.93 -3.29
N GLY A 327 -14.93 7.88 -2.00
CA GLY A 327 -14.37 8.80 -1.02
C GLY A 327 -15.32 9.95 -0.68
N PRO A 328 -14.83 10.91 0.15
CA PRO A 328 -13.45 10.99 0.66
C PRO A 328 -13.15 9.87 1.66
N SER A 329 -12.04 9.15 1.44
CA SER A 329 -11.55 8.10 2.32
C SER A 329 -10.11 8.38 2.72
N PHE A 330 -9.83 8.55 4.03
CA PHE A 330 -8.48 8.82 4.54
C PHE A 330 -7.72 9.87 3.73
N ALA A 331 -8.33 11.01 3.48
CA ALA A 331 -7.79 12.14 2.70
C ALA A 331 -7.63 11.88 1.18
N LEU A 332 -8.15 10.80 0.63
CA LEU A 332 -8.21 10.52 -0.81
C LEU A 332 -9.62 10.75 -1.34
N THR A 333 -9.75 11.50 -2.43
CA THR A 333 -10.99 11.63 -3.23
C THR A 333 -10.72 11.15 -4.65
N VAL A 334 -11.59 10.31 -5.17
CA VAL A 334 -11.53 9.72 -6.51
C VAL A 334 -12.75 10.16 -7.30
N PHE A 335 -12.54 10.77 -8.46
CA PHE A 335 -13.59 11.34 -9.26
C PHE A 335 -13.26 11.26 -10.75
N ASN A 336 -14.27 11.45 -11.57
CA ASN A 336 -14.13 11.63 -13.00
C ASN A 336 -14.81 12.94 -13.45
N ILE A 337 -14.66 13.25 -14.74
CA ILE A 337 -15.28 14.41 -15.37
C ILE A 337 -16.58 13.94 -16.00
N VAL A 338 -17.67 14.66 -15.74
CA VAL A 338 -18.97 14.41 -16.39
C VAL A 338 -18.86 14.83 -17.86
N PRO A 339 -19.13 13.99 -18.85
CA PRO A 339 -19.05 14.35 -20.26
C PRO A 339 -20.29 15.18 -20.71
N GLN A 340 -20.13 15.96 -21.78
CA GLN A 340 -21.28 16.69 -22.39
C GLN A 340 -22.22 15.76 -23.17
N VAL A 341 -21.65 14.69 -23.73
CA VAL A 341 -22.41 13.63 -24.42
C VAL A 341 -22.30 12.37 -23.57
N ALA A 342 -23.42 11.77 -23.25
CA ALA A 342 -23.47 10.59 -22.39
C ALA A 342 -22.74 9.41 -23.06
N GLY A 343 -21.88 8.74 -22.30
CA GLY A 343 -21.17 7.54 -22.73
C GLY A 343 -19.88 7.35 -21.95
N LYS A 344 -19.56 6.07 -21.65
CA LYS A 344 -18.36 5.71 -20.87
C LYS A 344 -17.07 6.12 -21.59
N GLU A 345 -16.98 5.87 -22.88
CA GLU A 345 -15.80 6.21 -23.68
C GLU A 345 -15.52 7.72 -23.67
N GLU A 346 -16.57 8.53 -23.79
CA GLU A 346 -16.43 9.99 -23.76
C GLU A 346 -16.08 10.48 -22.33
N GLN A 347 -16.61 9.84 -21.28
CA GLN A 347 -16.27 10.14 -19.91
C GLN A 347 -14.79 9.82 -19.60
N ASP A 348 -14.31 8.64 -20.01
CA ASP A 348 -12.92 8.24 -19.84
C ASP A 348 -11.99 9.18 -20.62
N LYS A 349 -12.36 9.54 -21.84
CA LYS A 349 -11.60 10.45 -22.70
C LYS A 349 -11.49 11.85 -22.10
N ILE A 350 -12.60 12.49 -21.74
CA ILE A 350 -12.56 13.85 -21.17
C ILE A 350 -11.84 13.87 -19.83
N THR A 351 -11.99 12.83 -19.01
CA THR A 351 -11.28 12.69 -17.73
C THR A 351 -9.77 12.62 -17.95
N LYS A 352 -9.35 11.84 -18.94
CA LYS A 352 -7.94 11.73 -19.34
C LYS A 352 -7.40 13.05 -19.88
N ASP A 353 -8.17 13.75 -20.73
CA ASP A 353 -7.77 15.01 -21.31
C ASP A 353 -7.57 16.10 -20.24
N VAL A 354 -8.50 16.20 -19.28
CA VAL A 354 -8.35 17.13 -18.13
C VAL A 354 -7.13 16.76 -17.30
N TYR A 355 -6.91 15.50 -16.99
CA TYR A 355 -5.74 15.02 -16.24
C TYR A 355 -4.42 15.40 -16.92
N GLU A 356 -4.30 15.10 -18.24
CA GLU A 356 -3.09 15.39 -19.00
C GLU A 356 -2.82 16.91 -19.07
N LEU A 357 -3.87 17.70 -19.30
CA LEU A 357 -3.74 19.15 -19.42
C LEU A 357 -3.37 19.81 -18.09
N VAL A 358 -4.01 19.41 -16.99
CA VAL A 358 -3.67 19.93 -15.65
C VAL A 358 -2.20 19.68 -15.31
N ASN A 359 -1.71 18.45 -15.56
CA ASN A 359 -0.31 18.11 -15.30
C ASN A 359 0.65 18.84 -16.28
N LYS A 360 0.27 19.01 -17.54
CA LYS A 360 1.06 19.75 -18.54
C LYS A 360 1.21 21.23 -18.18
N ARG A 361 0.20 21.85 -17.57
CA ARG A 361 0.27 23.24 -17.09
C ARG A 361 1.28 23.43 -15.96
N GLY A 362 1.59 22.37 -15.21
CA GLY A 362 2.65 22.36 -14.19
C GLY A 362 2.35 23.16 -12.93
N GLU A 363 1.13 23.69 -12.75
CA GLU A 363 0.76 24.42 -11.53
C GLU A 363 0.46 23.51 -10.35
N ILE A 364 -0.08 22.33 -10.63
CA ILE A 364 -0.32 21.25 -9.68
C ILE A 364 0.02 19.91 -10.35
N TYR A 365 0.32 18.90 -9.55
CA TYR A 365 0.50 17.53 -10.00
C TYR A 365 -0.57 16.64 -9.36
N ILE A 366 -1.35 15.95 -10.19
CA ILE A 366 -2.38 15.00 -9.78
C ILE A 366 -2.10 13.63 -10.39
N THR A 367 -2.71 12.59 -9.83
CA THR A 367 -2.55 11.23 -10.33
C THR A 367 -3.86 10.69 -10.88
N SER A 368 -3.77 9.69 -11.75
CA SER A 368 -4.93 8.98 -12.30
C SER A 368 -4.85 7.48 -12.01
N SER A 369 -5.94 6.78 -12.25
CA SER A 369 -6.04 5.32 -12.15
C SER A 369 -7.19 4.83 -13.03
N VAL A 370 -7.33 3.50 -13.13
CA VAL A 370 -8.55 2.86 -13.65
C VAL A 370 -9.18 2.11 -12.49
N VAL A 371 -10.44 2.39 -12.20
CA VAL A 371 -11.20 1.79 -11.09
C VAL A 371 -12.50 1.20 -11.64
N GLY A 372 -12.70 -0.11 -11.48
CA GLY A 372 -13.86 -0.79 -12.07
C GLY A 372 -13.98 -0.59 -13.59
N GLY A 373 -12.85 -0.51 -14.28
CA GLY A 373 -12.79 -0.26 -15.71
C GLY A 373 -13.06 1.19 -16.13
N THR A 374 -13.18 2.16 -15.22
CA THR A 374 -13.42 3.59 -15.50
C THR A 374 -12.17 4.40 -15.20
N TYR A 375 -11.79 5.29 -16.09
CA TYR A 375 -10.65 6.19 -15.88
C TYR A 375 -11.02 7.28 -14.87
N VAL A 376 -10.16 7.49 -13.87
CA VAL A 376 -10.43 8.40 -12.75
C VAL A 376 -9.23 9.27 -12.41
N ILE A 377 -9.49 10.44 -11.84
CA ILE A 377 -8.50 11.32 -11.23
C ILE A 377 -8.52 11.08 -9.72
N ARG A 378 -7.33 11.11 -9.11
CA ARG A 378 -7.13 10.91 -7.68
C ARG A 378 -6.44 12.11 -7.07
N VAL A 379 -7.03 12.66 -6.01
CA VAL A 379 -6.44 13.75 -5.23
C VAL A 379 -6.29 13.32 -3.77
N VAL A 380 -5.05 13.39 -3.28
CA VAL A 380 -4.67 13.05 -1.90
C VAL A 380 -4.24 14.31 -1.18
N SER A 381 -4.88 14.66 -0.07
CA SER A 381 -4.59 15.85 0.74
C SER A 381 -3.69 15.56 1.95
N ALA A 382 -2.85 14.54 1.87
CA ALA A 382 -2.02 14.05 2.98
C ALA A 382 -0.66 14.75 3.14
N ASN A 383 -0.33 15.74 2.31
CA ASN A 383 0.94 16.45 2.41
C ASN A 383 1.06 17.19 3.76
N PRO A 384 2.19 17.08 4.49
CA PRO A 384 2.40 17.77 5.77
C PRO A 384 2.23 19.29 5.71
N LEU A 385 2.55 19.89 4.55
CA LEU A 385 2.44 21.32 4.29
C LEU A 385 1.12 21.70 3.60
N ALA A 386 0.15 20.77 3.52
CA ALA A 386 -1.16 21.07 2.93
C ALA A 386 -1.89 22.16 3.72
N GLU A 387 -2.47 23.09 2.97
CA GLU A 387 -3.33 24.16 3.46
C GLU A 387 -4.58 24.23 2.61
N GLU A 388 -5.70 24.67 3.17
CA GLU A 388 -6.97 24.77 2.46
C GLU A 388 -6.89 25.62 1.18
N ARG A 389 -6.08 26.68 1.18
CA ARG A 389 -5.88 27.52 -0.02
C ARG A 389 -5.34 26.74 -1.22
N TYR A 390 -4.51 25.71 -0.99
CA TYR A 390 -4.00 24.88 -2.09
C TYR A 390 -5.07 23.95 -2.65
N LEU A 391 -5.96 23.44 -1.80
CA LEU A 391 -7.11 22.63 -2.25
C LEU A 391 -8.07 23.46 -3.09
N ARG A 392 -8.39 24.67 -2.64
CA ARG A 392 -9.21 25.62 -3.40
C ARG A 392 -8.56 26.03 -4.73
N LYS A 393 -7.22 26.20 -4.73
CA LYS A 393 -6.48 26.45 -5.98
C LYS A 393 -6.58 25.25 -6.92
N ALA A 394 -6.35 24.04 -6.43
CA ALA A 394 -6.46 22.81 -7.22
C ALA A 394 -7.86 22.64 -7.82
N PHE A 395 -8.90 22.84 -7.02
CA PHE A 395 -10.29 22.80 -7.49
C PHE A 395 -10.55 23.83 -8.59
N ARG A 396 -10.11 25.08 -8.43
CA ARG A 396 -10.27 26.14 -9.45
C ARG A 396 -9.58 25.76 -10.75
N ILE A 397 -8.34 25.23 -10.71
CA ILE A 397 -7.61 24.78 -11.90
C ILE A 397 -8.38 23.66 -12.61
N LEU A 398 -8.96 22.71 -11.86
CA LEU A 398 -9.78 21.63 -12.43
C LEU A 398 -11.04 22.18 -13.10
N VAL A 399 -11.75 23.12 -12.47
CA VAL A 399 -12.94 23.76 -13.05
C VAL A 399 -12.58 24.50 -14.33
N GLU A 400 -11.61 25.42 -14.29
CA GLU A 400 -11.17 26.22 -15.44
C GLU A 400 -10.74 25.32 -16.60
N THR A 401 -9.94 24.28 -16.34
CA THR A 401 -9.47 23.35 -17.37
C THR A 401 -10.62 22.56 -17.99
N THR A 402 -11.58 22.11 -17.18
CA THR A 402 -12.74 21.35 -17.68
C THR A 402 -13.65 22.23 -18.53
N GLU A 403 -13.92 23.46 -18.10
CA GLU A 403 -14.73 24.42 -18.86
C GLU A 403 -14.05 24.83 -20.17
N GLU A 404 -12.75 25.07 -20.17
CA GLU A 404 -12.00 25.41 -21.39
C GLU A 404 -12.02 24.28 -22.43
N LEU A 405 -11.95 23.02 -22.00
CA LEU A 405 -12.11 21.87 -22.91
C LEU A 405 -13.54 21.75 -23.44
N ARG A 406 -14.57 21.94 -22.61
CA ARG A 406 -15.99 21.88 -23.01
C ARG A 406 -16.38 22.99 -23.97
N ASP A 407 -15.80 24.17 -23.80
CA ASP A 407 -16.08 25.36 -24.66
C ASP A 407 -15.26 25.33 -25.95
N GLY A 408 -14.47 24.30 -26.20
CA GLY A 408 -13.61 24.19 -27.36
C GLY A 408 -12.50 25.24 -27.43
N ARG A 409 -12.20 25.90 -26.31
CA ARG A 409 -11.09 26.87 -26.19
C ARG A 409 -9.71 26.21 -26.21
N ILE A 410 -9.69 24.91 -26.00
CA ILE A 410 -8.52 24.05 -26.08
C ILE A 410 -8.91 22.81 -26.88
N LEU A 411 -8.11 22.46 -27.89
CA LEU A 411 -8.35 21.32 -28.75
C LEU A 411 -7.14 20.36 -28.77
N ARG A 412 -7.40 19.10 -29.09
CA ARG A 412 -6.33 18.14 -29.41
C ARG A 412 -5.85 18.38 -30.83
N ASP A 413 -4.57 18.59 -31.00
CA ASP A 413 -3.95 18.67 -32.34
C ASP A 413 -3.80 17.24 -32.88
N GLN A 414 -4.60 16.94 -33.92
CA GLN A 414 -4.54 15.63 -34.59
C GLN A 414 -3.25 15.45 -35.39
N SER A 415 -2.57 16.54 -35.76
CA SER A 415 -1.31 16.50 -36.54
C SER A 415 -0.08 16.16 -35.68
N THR A 416 -0.15 16.29 -34.34
CA THR A 416 0.94 16.09 -33.40
C THR A 416 0.70 14.90 -32.45
N ASN A 417 0.12 13.82 -32.98
CA ASN A 417 -0.17 12.60 -32.18
C ASN A 417 -1.12 12.85 -30.98
N GLY A 418 -2.06 13.81 -31.15
CA GLY A 418 -3.09 14.15 -30.17
C GLY A 418 -2.63 15.09 -29.05
N ALA A 419 -1.56 15.87 -29.26
CA ALA A 419 -1.13 16.88 -28.29
C ALA A 419 -2.24 17.94 -28.07
N ILE A 420 -2.42 18.35 -26.81
CA ILE A 420 -3.40 19.38 -26.44
C ILE A 420 -2.82 20.76 -26.74
N VAL A 421 -3.55 21.59 -27.50
CA VAL A 421 -3.13 22.92 -27.92
C VAL A 421 -4.11 23.98 -27.39
N ASP A 422 -3.57 25.06 -26.80
CA ASP A 422 -4.33 26.25 -26.44
C ASP A 422 -4.64 27.05 -27.73
N VAL A 423 -5.93 27.23 -28.03
CA VAL A 423 -6.39 27.94 -29.22
C VAL A 423 -6.54 29.47 -29.04
N LYS A 424 -6.19 29.99 -27.85
CA LYS A 424 -6.16 31.45 -27.63
C LYS A 424 -5.13 32.09 -28.58
N GLY A 425 -5.63 32.86 -29.54
CA GLY A 425 -4.80 33.55 -30.55
C GLY A 425 -4.52 32.75 -31.81
N VAL A 426 -5.11 31.58 -31.97
CA VAL A 426 -5.04 30.79 -33.22
C VAL A 426 -6.08 31.29 -34.21
N GLY A 427 -5.66 31.70 -35.43
CA GLY A 427 -6.58 32.14 -36.48
C GLY A 427 -7.53 31.03 -36.95
N VAL A 428 -8.67 31.43 -37.48
CA VAL A 428 -9.79 30.54 -37.90
C VAL A 428 -9.32 29.39 -38.82
N GLU A 429 -8.36 29.67 -39.73
CA GLU A 429 -7.81 28.66 -40.66
C GLU A 429 -7.07 27.53 -39.94
N LYS A 430 -6.35 27.86 -38.85
CA LYS A 430 -5.61 26.90 -38.04
C LYS A 430 -6.53 26.09 -37.11
N LEU A 431 -7.65 26.69 -36.71
CA LEU A 431 -8.72 26.01 -35.95
C LEU A 431 -9.43 24.95 -36.77
N ALA A 432 -9.71 25.25 -38.07
CA ALA A 432 -10.32 24.31 -39.01
C ALA A 432 -9.42 23.10 -39.27
N ALA A 433 -8.11 23.30 -39.39
CA ALA A 433 -7.14 22.22 -39.55
C ALA A 433 -7.02 21.33 -38.31
N LEU A 434 -7.14 21.90 -37.10
CA LEU A 434 -7.13 21.15 -35.81
C LEU A 434 -8.39 20.28 -35.63
N ASN A 435 -9.53 20.70 -36.21
CA ASN A 435 -10.79 19.96 -36.12
C ASN A 435 -11.01 18.96 -37.30
N GLY A 436 -10.06 18.82 -38.20
CA GLY A 436 -10.18 17.91 -39.37
C GLY A 436 -11.27 18.27 -40.35
N SER A 437 -11.82 19.49 -40.29
CA SER A 437 -12.76 19.99 -41.26
C SER A 437 -11.99 20.69 -42.39
N GLU A 438 -12.01 20.13 -43.60
CA GLU A 438 -11.60 20.87 -44.79
C GLU A 438 -12.53 22.09 -44.95
N VAL A 439 -11.98 23.29 -44.88
CA VAL A 439 -12.69 24.49 -45.30
C VAL A 439 -12.81 24.36 -46.81
N ALA A 440 -14.01 23.98 -47.27
CA ALA A 440 -14.33 24.06 -48.67
C ALA A 440 -14.10 25.52 -49.16
N LYS A 441 -13.22 25.65 -50.15
CA LYS A 441 -12.96 26.91 -50.83
C LYS A 441 -14.18 27.37 -51.65
#